data_d130f6d4821743efea48273e3f7fb32b
#
_entry.id   d130f6d4821743efea48273e3f7fb32b
#
_cell.length_a   1.000
_cell.length_b   1.000
_cell.length_c   1.000
_cell.angle_alpha   90.00
_cell.angle_beta   90.00
_cell.angle_gamma   90.00
#
_symmetry.space_group_name_H-M   'P 1'
#
loop_
_entity.id
_entity.type
_entity.pdbx_description
1 polymer ?
#
loop_
_entity_poly.entity_id
_entity_poly.type
_entity_poly.pdbx_seq_one_letter_code
_entity_poly.pdbx_strand_id
1 'polypeptide(L)'
;MKSLKKWENMTSYTENLLRKIKFSVSNLVPNSDIILYGSRVRNEAHEYSDWDFVILVDSPIDKTTILNIKDCLYDIELESNEIISSIVRTKQEWISPRYLSLPFKIAVEKEGVAL
;
A
#
# COMPACT_ATOMS: atom_id res chain seq x y z
N MET A 1 -0.21 -1.80 -13.90
CA MET A 1 -0.63 -1.09 -12.68
C MET A 1 -1.37 0.19 -13.04
N LYS A 2 -2.46 0.47 -12.36
CA LYS A 2 -3.24 1.69 -12.60
C LYS A 2 -2.80 2.80 -11.65
N SER A 3 -2.95 4.04 -12.07
CA SER A 3 -2.85 5.16 -11.15
C SER A 3 -4.17 5.29 -10.37
N LEU A 4 -4.10 5.93 -9.20
CA LEU A 4 -5.29 6.15 -8.38
C LEU A 4 -6.39 6.87 -9.14
N LYS A 5 -6.04 7.85 -9.98
CA LYS A 5 -7.00 8.63 -10.75
C LYS A 5 -7.80 7.80 -11.77
N LYS A 6 -7.24 6.66 -12.20
CA LYS A 6 -7.86 5.78 -13.19
C LYS A 6 -8.59 4.59 -12.59
N TRP A 7 -8.59 4.48 -11.27
CA TRP A 7 -9.28 3.39 -10.60
C TRP A 7 -10.78 3.68 -10.53
N GLU A 8 -11.56 2.76 -11.09
CA GLU A 8 -12.98 2.97 -11.33
C GLU A 8 -13.87 2.84 -10.08
N ASN A 9 -13.37 2.22 -9.03
CA ASN A 9 -14.14 1.93 -7.81
C ASN A 9 -14.01 3.00 -6.74
N MET A 10 -13.58 4.18 -7.13
CA MET A 10 -13.35 5.27 -6.19
C MET A 10 -14.65 5.86 -5.69
N THR A 11 -14.84 5.87 -4.37
CA THR A 11 -15.89 6.62 -3.68
C THR A 11 -15.24 7.74 -2.88
N SER A 12 -16.02 8.70 -2.41
CA SER A 12 -15.49 9.77 -1.54
C SER A 12 -14.87 9.22 -0.27
N TYR A 13 -15.49 8.20 0.31
CA TYR A 13 -14.96 7.52 1.49
C TYR A 13 -13.60 6.87 1.21
N THR A 14 -13.51 6.11 0.14
CA THR A 14 -12.28 5.44 -0.28
C THR A 14 -11.19 6.46 -0.60
N GLU A 15 -11.53 7.51 -1.33
CA GLU A 15 -10.56 8.56 -1.66
C GLU A 15 -9.97 9.20 -0.40
N ASN A 16 -10.82 9.52 0.58
CA ASN A 16 -10.37 10.12 1.83
C ASN A 16 -9.46 9.18 2.62
N LEU A 17 -9.81 7.89 2.69
CA LEU A 17 -8.99 6.89 3.37
C LEU A 17 -7.62 6.76 2.71
N LEU A 18 -7.58 6.60 1.40
CA LEU A 18 -6.32 6.43 0.66
C LEU A 18 -5.46 7.68 0.70
N ARG A 19 -6.06 8.85 0.64
CA ARG A 19 -5.35 10.13 0.76
C ARG A 19 -4.69 10.26 2.14
N LYS A 20 -5.39 9.86 3.18
CA LYS A 20 -4.86 9.88 4.54
C LYS A 20 -3.67 8.93 4.70
N ILE A 21 -3.77 7.72 4.13
CA ILE A 21 -2.69 6.75 4.14
C ILE A 21 -1.47 7.32 3.41
N LYS A 22 -1.67 7.83 2.22
CA LYS A 22 -0.58 8.42 1.43
C LYS A 22 0.09 9.58 2.15
N PHE A 23 -0.68 10.50 2.70
CA PHE A 23 -0.17 11.65 3.43
C PHE A 23 0.68 11.21 4.62
N SER A 24 0.14 10.31 5.44
CA SER A 24 0.81 9.87 6.67
C SER A 24 2.10 9.12 6.39
N VAL A 25 2.09 8.18 5.45
CA VAL A 25 3.27 7.41 5.10
C VAL A 25 4.32 8.29 4.42
N SER A 26 3.91 9.18 3.52
CA SER A 26 4.85 10.07 2.81
C SER A 26 5.52 11.06 3.74
N ASN A 27 4.86 11.48 4.81
CA ASN A 27 5.49 12.32 5.83
C ASN A 27 6.57 11.59 6.61
N LEU A 28 6.40 10.30 6.86
CA LEU A 28 7.41 9.48 7.54
C LEU A 28 8.56 9.10 6.62
N VAL A 29 8.23 8.74 5.38
CA VAL A 29 9.20 8.23 4.41
C VAL A 29 8.98 8.94 3.08
N PRO A 30 9.59 10.11 2.87
CA PRO A 30 9.54 10.80 1.59
C PRO A 30 10.03 9.90 0.45
N ASN A 31 9.46 10.07 -0.73
CA ASN A 31 9.77 9.28 -1.93
C ASN A 31 9.34 7.81 -1.86
N SER A 32 8.47 7.46 -0.91
CA SER A 32 7.90 6.11 -0.89
C SER A 32 6.86 5.95 -1.99
N ASP A 33 6.74 4.72 -2.50
CA ASP A 33 5.66 4.31 -3.39
C ASP A 33 4.69 3.45 -2.60
N ILE A 34 3.40 3.75 -2.71
CA ILE A 34 2.36 3.02 -2.00
C ILE A 34 1.43 2.42 -3.03
N ILE A 35 1.27 1.09 -2.99
CA ILE A 35 0.48 0.35 -3.97
C ILE A 35 -0.63 -0.40 -3.25
N LEU A 36 -1.87 -0.13 -3.62
CA LEU A 36 -3.02 -0.90 -3.15
C LEU A 36 -3.20 -2.13 -4.04
N TYR A 37 -3.36 -3.30 -3.44
CA TYR A 37 -3.58 -4.54 -4.16
C TYR A 37 -4.64 -5.40 -3.45
N GLY A 38 -4.86 -6.61 -3.93
CA GLY A 38 -5.75 -7.56 -3.28
C GLY A 38 -7.21 -7.41 -3.65
N SER A 39 -8.10 -7.91 -2.80
CA SER A 39 -9.54 -8.00 -3.10
C SER A 39 -10.19 -6.64 -3.38
N ARG A 40 -9.71 -5.57 -2.73
CA ARG A 40 -10.27 -4.22 -2.93
C ARG A 40 -10.11 -3.72 -4.37
N VAL A 41 -9.05 -4.13 -5.06
CA VAL A 41 -8.82 -3.70 -6.45
C VAL A 41 -9.46 -4.63 -7.47
N ARG A 42 -9.87 -5.84 -7.07
CA ARG A 42 -10.48 -6.83 -7.96
C ARG A 42 -12.00 -6.88 -7.92
N ASN A 43 -12.66 -5.96 -7.22
CA ASN A 43 -14.11 -5.99 -6.99
C ASN A 43 -14.61 -7.26 -6.27
N GLU A 44 -13.75 -7.89 -5.49
CA GLU A 44 -14.07 -9.07 -4.70
C GLU A 44 -14.24 -8.73 -3.22
N ALA A 45 -14.11 -7.45 -2.88
CA ALA A 45 -14.15 -6.99 -1.51
C ALA A 45 -15.58 -6.97 -0.96
N HIS A 46 -15.68 -7.21 0.33
CA HIS A 46 -16.88 -7.01 1.11
C HIS A 46 -16.55 -6.10 2.31
N GLU A 47 -17.54 -5.84 3.16
CA GLU A 47 -17.45 -4.84 4.24
C GLU A 47 -16.20 -4.99 5.13
N TYR A 48 -15.81 -6.23 5.42
CA TYR A 48 -14.68 -6.51 6.32
C TYR A 48 -13.40 -6.90 5.61
N SER A 49 -13.32 -6.71 4.30
CA SER A 49 -12.10 -7.01 3.56
C SER A 49 -10.97 -6.06 3.94
N ASP A 50 -9.75 -6.60 4.04
CA ASP A 50 -8.55 -5.83 4.32
C ASP A 50 -8.23 -4.87 3.18
N TRP A 51 -7.59 -3.77 3.54
CA TRP A 51 -6.91 -2.89 2.59
C TRP A 51 -5.44 -3.29 2.56
N ASP A 52 -5.00 -3.89 1.47
CA ASP A 52 -3.65 -4.46 1.35
C ASP A 52 -2.73 -3.53 0.59
N PHE A 53 -1.60 -3.17 1.20
CA PHE A 53 -0.64 -2.24 0.62
C PHE A 53 0.76 -2.84 0.52
N VAL A 54 1.44 -2.55 -0.56
CA VAL A 54 2.90 -2.66 -0.66
C VAL A 54 3.45 -1.25 -0.56
N ILE A 55 4.40 -1.06 0.36
CA ILE A 55 5.07 0.22 0.56
C ILE A 55 6.54 0.03 0.20
N LEU A 56 6.98 0.73 -0.84
CA LEU A 56 8.34 0.65 -1.34
C LEU A 56 9.09 1.92 -0.93
N VAL A 57 10.22 1.73 -0.27
CA VAL A 57 11.01 2.83 0.29
C VAL A 57 12.43 2.79 -0.26
N ASP A 58 13.14 3.92 -0.16
CA ASP A 58 14.54 3.98 -0.55
C ASP A 58 15.41 3.16 0.40
N SER A 59 16.47 2.56 -0.12
CA SER A 59 17.44 1.81 0.67
C SER A 59 18.46 2.76 1.33
N PRO A 60 18.99 2.42 2.51
CA PRO A 60 18.58 1.31 3.38
C PRO A 60 17.38 1.67 4.23
N ILE A 61 16.69 0.63 4.75
CA ILE A 61 15.60 0.84 5.70
C ILE A 61 15.93 0.10 7.00
N ASP A 62 15.65 0.71 8.15
CA ASP A 62 15.86 0.11 9.44
C ASP A 62 14.54 -0.32 10.09
N LYS A 63 14.66 -1.07 11.19
CA LYS A 63 13.48 -1.56 11.92
C LYS A 63 12.63 -0.43 12.50
N THR A 64 13.26 0.65 12.93
CA THR A 64 12.56 1.80 13.51
C THR A 64 11.64 2.44 12.48
N THR A 65 12.13 2.61 11.26
CA THR A 65 11.32 3.17 10.17
C THR A 65 10.14 2.26 9.85
N ILE A 66 10.36 0.94 9.77
CA ILE A 66 9.29 -0.02 9.53
C ILE A 66 8.23 0.05 10.63
N LEU A 67 8.65 0.08 11.89
CA LEU A 67 7.74 0.19 13.02
C LEU A 67 6.94 1.49 12.99
N ASN A 68 7.57 2.60 12.64
CA ASN A 68 6.89 3.88 12.54
C ASN A 68 5.82 3.87 11.44
N ILE A 69 6.09 3.22 10.31
CA ILE A 69 5.10 3.03 9.25
C ILE A 69 3.93 2.19 9.77
N LYS A 70 4.22 1.08 10.45
CA LYS A 70 3.18 0.20 11.00
C LYS A 70 2.32 0.92 12.04
N ASP A 71 2.94 1.69 12.93
CA ASP A 71 2.22 2.48 13.94
C ASP A 71 1.32 3.53 13.31
N CYS A 72 1.81 4.20 12.29
CA CYS A 72 1.05 5.18 11.53
C CYS A 72 -0.22 4.56 10.92
N LEU A 73 -0.07 3.40 10.29
CA LEU A 73 -1.20 2.69 9.69
C LEU A 73 -2.17 2.16 10.75
N TYR A 74 -1.65 1.73 11.90
CA TYR A 74 -2.48 1.29 13.02
C TYR A 74 -3.35 2.44 13.55
N ASP A 75 -2.81 3.64 13.65
CA ASP A 75 -3.58 4.81 14.05
C ASP A 75 -4.73 5.07 13.08
N ILE A 76 -4.50 4.89 11.80
CA ILE A 76 -5.54 5.04 10.78
C ILE A 76 -6.60 3.95 10.92
N GLU A 77 -6.18 2.71 11.21
CA GLU A 77 -7.13 1.62 11.50
C GLU A 77 -8.07 1.98 12.65
N LEU A 78 -7.50 2.51 13.75
CA LEU A 78 -8.29 2.90 14.93
C LEU A 78 -9.28 4.02 14.62
N GLU A 79 -8.89 4.98 13.80
CA GLU A 79 -9.76 6.10 13.44
C GLU A 79 -10.86 5.71 12.45
N SER A 80 -10.52 4.85 11.48
CA SER A 80 -11.41 4.51 10.37
C SER A 80 -12.26 3.27 10.61
N ASN A 81 -11.87 2.45 11.57
CA ASN A 81 -12.46 1.13 11.81
C ASN A 81 -12.28 0.19 10.60
N GLU A 82 -11.23 0.42 9.81
CA GLU A 82 -10.85 -0.43 8.69
C GLU A 82 -9.66 -1.30 9.07
N ILE A 83 -9.45 -2.40 8.36
CA ILE A 83 -8.29 -3.28 8.54
C ILE A 83 -7.29 -2.98 7.43
N ILE A 84 -6.06 -2.64 7.83
CA ILE A 84 -5.00 -2.26 6.90
C ILE A 84 -3.84 -3.23 7.07
N SER A 85 -3.49 -3.96 6.00
CA SER A 85 -2.33 -4.83 5.96
C SER A 85 -1.26 -4.19 5.08
N SER A 86 -0.01 -4.30 5.47
CA SER A 86 1.08 -3.70 4.70
C SER A 86 2.31 -4.58 4.66
N ILE A 87 2.99 -4.54 3.54
CA ILE A 87 4.30 -5.14 3.32
C ILE A 87 5.24 -4.01 2.95
N VAL A 88 6.31 -3.85 3.72
CA VAL A 88 7.32 -2.81 3.48
C VAL A 88 8.57 -3.45 2.91
N ARG A 89 9.01 -2.97 1.75
CA ARG A 89 10.23 -3.44 1.08
C ARG A 89 10.99 -2.24 0.54
N THR A 90 12.28 -2.41 0.30
CA THR A 90 13.02 -1.38 -0.43
C THR A 90 12.73 -1.46 -1.91
N LYS A 91 12.81 -0.34 -2.61
CA LYS A 91 12.68 -0.31 -4.06
C LYS A 91 13.70 -1.21 -4.73
N GLN A 92 14.91 -1.26 -4.16
CA GLN A 92 15.98 -2.11 -4.67
C GLN A 92 15.66 -3.60 -4.57
N GLU A 93 15.11 -4.05 -3.43
CA GLU A 93 14.65 -5.43 -3.28
C GLU A 93 13.55 -5.78 -4.28
N TRP A 94 12.62 -4.86 -4.48
CA TRP A 94 11.45 -5.07 -5.34
C TRP A 94 11.84 -5.35 -6.80
N ILE A 95 12.89 -4.71 -7.30
CA ILE A 95 13.37 -4.90 -8.67
C ILE A 95 14.49 -5.93 -8.78
N SER A 96 14.88 -6.57 -7.67
CA SER A 96 15.95 -7.56 -7.68
C SER A 96 15.55 -8.83 -8.42
N PRO A 97 16.51 -9.62 -8.95
CA PRO A 97 16.19 -10.89 -9.60
C PRO A 97 15.38 -11.84 -8.73
N ARG A 98 15.60 -11.80 -7.42
CA ARG A 98 14.86 -12.60 -6.45
C ARG A 98 13.34 -12.37 -6.51
N TYR A 99 12.92 -11.12 -6.77
CA TYR A 99 11.51 -10.77 -6.81
C TYR A 99 10.88 -10.84 -8.20
N LEU A 100 11.67 -10.75 -9.26
CA LEU A 100 11.14 -10.67 -10.63
C LEU A 100 10.23 -11.84 -11.01
N SER A 101 10.47 -13.03 -10.48
CA SER A 101 9.70 -14.22 -10.80
C SER A 101 8.68 -14.60 -9.73
N LEU A 102 8.56 -13.83 -8.65
CA LEU A 102 7.60 -14.13 -7.59
C LEU A 102 6.17 -13.87 -8.07
N PRO A 103 5.27 -14.87 -7.95
CA PRO A 103 3.86 -14.65 -8.33
C PRO A 103 3.23 -13.45 -7.65
N PHE A 104 3.55 -13.21 -6.38
CA PHE A 104 3.07 -12.06 -5.62
C PHE A 104 3.45 -10.73 -6.31
N LYS A 105 4.73 -10.58 -6.67
CA LYS A 105 5.17 -9.35 -7.34
C LYS A 105 4.49 -9.17 -8.69
N ILE A 106 4.40 -10.24 -9.46
CA ILE A 106 3.74 -10.21 -10.77
C ILE A 106 2.30 -9.76 -10.64
N ALA A 107 1.57 -10.31 -9.66
CA ALA A 107 0.17 -9.94 -9.40
C ALA A 107 0.04 -8.47 -9.01
N VAL A 108 0.90 -7.98 -8.12
CA VAL A 108 0.88 -6.58 -7.68
C VAL A 108 1.16 -5.63 -8.84
N GLU A 109 2.16 -5.95 -9.67
CA GLU A 109 2.49 -5.11 -10.83
C GLU A 109 1.34 -5.05 -11.84
N LYS A 110 0.59 -6.15 -11.98
CA LYS A 110 -0.50 -6.22 -12.94
C LYS A 110 -1.78 -5.55 -12.42
N GLU A 111 -2.15 -5.84 -11.19
CA GLU A 111 -3.46 -5.47 -10.62
C GLU A 111 -3.41 -4.23 -9.72
N GLY A 112 -2.24 -3.86 -9.23
CA GLY A 112 -2.10 -2.83 -8.22
C GLY A 112 -2.56 -1.45 -8.68
N VAL A 113 -2.91 -0.62 -7.68
CA VAL A 113 -3.25 0.79 -7.87
C VAL A 113 -2.21 1.63 -7.14
N ALA A 114 -1.48 2.45 -7.87
CA ALA A 114 -0.48 3.35 -7.30
C ALA A 114 -1.16 4.58 -6.70
N LEU A 115 -0.90 4.84 -5.43
CA LEU A 115 -1.45 6.00 -4.74
C LEU A 115 -0.75 7.29 -5.10
#